data_4bd6d62555de94e8bbed94025a658a6d
#
_entry.id   4bd6d62555de94e8bbed94025a658a6d
#
_cell.length_a   1.000
_cell.length_b   1.000
_cell.length_c   1.000
_cell.angle_alpha   90.00
_cell.angle_beta   90.00
_cell.angle_gamma   90.00
#
_symmetry.space_group_name_H-M   'P 1'
#
loop_
_entity.id
_entity.type
_entity.pdbx_description
1 polymer ?
#
loop_
_entity_poly.entity_id
_entity_poly.type
_entity_poly.pdbx_seq_one_letter_code
_entity_poly.pdbx_strand_id
1 'polypeptide(L)'
;LPKMGGKVKDFQKIIENEADFKDTISGDHVFVEVHQSWSGSCECVKPMLYRISLDKEDIKFCVAASDKIPQLKEHKDKVKPIFLYYKKGALKKTIEGVNGPEIQKLCDSI
;
A
#
# COMPACT_ATOMS: atom_id res chain seq x y z
N LEU A 1 17.67 -19.05 -8.16
CA LEU A 1 17.48 -18.58 -7.83
C LEU A 1 17.15 -17.97 -6.68
N PRO A 2 17.47 -17.92 -5.98
CA PRO A 2 17.20 -17.36 -4.72
C PRO A 2 16.69 -16.03 -4.78
N LYS A 3 16.37 -15.69 -5.90
CA LYS A 3 15.85 -14.47 -6.06
C LYS A 3 14.48 -14.34 -5.74
N MET A 4 13.84 -15.30 -5.19
CA MET A 4 12.44 -15.26 -4.87
C MET A 4 12.11 -14.08 -3.98
N GLY A 5 12.99 -13.78 -3.05
CA GLY A 5 12.75 -12.67 -2.17
C GLY A 5 12.70 -11.35 -2.90
N GLY A 6 13.50 -11.23 -3.94
CA GLY A 6 13.52 -10.01 -4.71
C GLY A 6 12.23 -9.76 -5.44
N LYS A 7 11.59 -10.82 -5.90
CA LYS A 7 10.37 -10.68 -6.66
C LYS A 7 9.22 -10.16 -5.83
N VAL A 8 9.20 -10.47 -4.54
CA VAL A 8 8.15 -9.98 -3.67
C VAL A 8 8.17 -8.46 -3.62
N LYS A 9 9.33 -7.86 -3.72
CA LYS A 9 9.44 -6.42 -3.63
C LYS A 9 8.94 -5.70 -4.87
N ASP A 10 8.93 -6.39 -6.00
CA ASP A 10 8.65 -5.73 -7.27
C ASP A 10 7.18 -5.56 -7.59
N PHE A 11 6.29 -6.13 -6.79
CA PHE A 11 4.87 -6.06 -7.11
C PHE A 11 4.22 -4.73 -6.71
N GLN A 12 4.88 -3.94 -5.88
CA GLN A 12 4.34 -2.67 -5.41
C GLN A 12 4.95 -1.50 -6.17
N LYS A 13 4.08 -0.58 -6.60
CA LYS A 13 4.54 0.65 -7.24
C LYS A 13 4.96 1.62 -6.15
N ILE A 14 6.11 2.25 -6.33
CA ILE A 14 6.61 3.26 -5.39
C ILE A 14 6.09 4.61 -5.82
N ILE A 15 5.34 5.28 -4.94
CA ILE A 15 4.80 6.61 -5.20
C ILE A 15 5.75 7.63 -4.59
N GLU A 16 6.27 8.53 -5.42
CA GLU A 16 7.34 9.42 -4.98
C GLU A 16 6.93 10.87 -4.76
N ASN A 17 5.80 11.30 -5.29
CA ASN A 17 5.38 12.68 -5.15
C ASN A 17 3.87 12.82 -5.27
N GLU A 18 3.38 14.03 -5.04
CA GLU A 18 1.95 14.30 -5.03
C GLU A 18 1.26 14.02 -6.36
N ALA A 19 1.87 14.40 -7.46
CA ALA A 19 1.28 14.19 -8.78
C ALA A 19 1.15 12.71 -9.08
N ASP A 20 2.18 11.94 -8.73
CA ASP A 20 2.19 10.50 -8.91
C ASP A 20 1.12 9.84 -8.03
N PHE A 21 0.95 10.34 -6.81
CA PHE A 21 -0.05 9.83 -5.89
C PHE A 21 -1.46 10.03 -6.46
N LYS A 22 -1.77 11.24 -6.92
CA LYS A 22 -3.09 11.53 -7.47
C LYS A 22 -3.40 10.68 -8.68
N ASP A 23 -2.42 10.52 -9.54
CA ASP A 23 -2.59 9.73 -10.76
C ASP A 23 -2.81 8.26 -10.41
N THR A 24 -2.04 7.75 -9.46
CA THR A 24 -2.10 6.34 -9.10
C THR A 24 -3.41 5.97 -8.44
N ILE A 25 -3.91 6.79 -7.49
CA ILE A 25 -5.13 6.44 -6.76
C ILE A 25 -6.39 6.56 -7.60
N SER A 26 -6.30 7.16 -8.78
CA SER A 26 -7.45 7.29 -9.66
C SER A 26 -7.86 5.97 -10.31
N GLY A 27 -7.07 4.93 -10.14
CA GLY A 27 -7.40 3.61 -10.68
C GLY A 27 -8.61 2.98 -10.00
N ASP A 28 -9.09 1.86 -10.54
CA ASP A 28 -10.30 1.22 -10.02
C ASP A 28 -10.16 0.73 -8.58
N HIS A 29 -9.07 0.04 -8.28
CA HIS A 29 -8.83 -0.48 -6.94
C HIS A 29 -7.37 -0.29 -6.61
N VAL A 30 -7.06 0.55 -5.64
CA VAL A 30 -5.69 0.90 -5.29
C VAL A 30 -5.49 0.71 -3.79
N PHE A 31 -4.51 -0.08 -3.42
CA PHE A 31 -4.18 -0.36 -2.03
C PHE A 31 -2.80 0.23 -1.75
N VAL A 32 -2.74 1.22 -0.89
CA VAL A 32 -1.51 1.96 -0.62
C VAL A 32 -0.99 1.67 0.78
N GLU A 33 0.26 1.25 0.87
CA GLU A 33 0.94 1.10 2.15
C GLU A 33 1.66 2.41 2.43
N VAL A 34 1.29 3.09 3.52
CA VAL A 34 1.89 4.37 3.90
C VAL A 34 2.92 4.13 4.98
N HIS A 35 4.12 4.64 4.81
CA HIS A 35 5.17 4.50 5.79
C HIS A 35 5.91 5.82 5.94
N GLN A 36 6.79 5.90 6.95
CA GLN A 36 7.67 7.05 7.12
C GLN A 36 8.93 6.77 6.33
N SER A 37 9.52 7.77 5.68
CA SER A 37 10.73 7.52 4.92
C SER A 37 11.89 7.06 5.81
N TRP A 38 11.89 7.47 7.07
CA TRP A 38 12.95 7.06 8.00
C TRP A 38 12.80 5.62 8.47
N SER A 39 11.61 5.06 8.41
CA SER A 39 11.38 3.68 8.86
C SER A 39 11.30 2.68 7.72
N GLY A 40 11.08 3.15 6.50
CA GLY A 40 10.91 2.27 5.36
C GLY A 40 9.60 1.54 5.37
N SER A 41 9.36 0.73 4.36
CA SER A 41 8.11 -0.01 4.24
C SER A 41 8.12 -1.22 5.18
N CYS A 42 6.93 -1.72 5.50
CA CYS A 42 6.79 -2.86 6.39
C CYS A 42 7.05 -4.16 5.65
N GLU A 43 8.12 -4.85 6.02
CA GLU A 43 8.48 -6.09 5.35
C GLU A 43 7.62 -7.28 5.77
N CYS A 44 7.05 -7.22 6.96
CA CYS A 44 6.33 -8.38 7.47
C CYS A 44 5.01 -8.67 6.76
N VAL A 45 4.41 -7.68 6.09
CA VAL A 45 3.18 -7.92 5.35
C VAL A 45 3.42 -8.18 3.86
N LYS A 46 4.63 -7.97 3.38
CA LYS A 46 4.88 -8.11 1.95
C LYS A 46 4.56 -9.49 1.37
N PRO A 47 4.93 -10.59 2.03
CA PRO A 47 4.58 -11.89 1.48
C PRO A 47 3.08 -12.10 1.33
N MET A 48 2.30 -11.61 2.30
CA MET A 48 0.85 -11.73 2.24
C MET A 48 0.28 -10.88 1.12
N LEU A 49 0.74 -9.63 1.00
CA LEU A 49 0.27 -8.73 -0.05
C LEU A 49 0.64 -9.24 -1.43
N TYR A 50 1.83 -9.82 -1.56
CA TYR A 50 2.26 -10.39 -2.82
C TYR A 50 1.33 -11.54 -3.23
N ARG A 51 1.00 -12.41 -2.29
CA ARG A 51 0.10 -13.52 -2.57
C ARG A 51 -1.28 -13.00 -2.99
N ILE A 52 -1.77 -11.98 -2.32
CA ILE A 52 -3.05 -11.38 -2.68
C ILE A 52 -2.97 -10.75 -4.07
N SER A 53 -1.84 -10.14 -4.42
CA SER A 53 -1.69 -9.49 -5.72
C SER A 53 -1.75 -10.50 -6.86
N LEU A 54 -1.30 -11.72 -6.63
CA LEU A 54 -1.37 -12.76 -7.65
C LEU A 54 -2.81 -13.26 -7.84
N ASP A 55 -3.60 -13.20 -6.78
CA ASP A 55 -4.97 -13.67 -6.78
C ASP A 55 -5.94 -12.59 -7.23
N LYS A 56 -5.68 -11.34 -6.90
CA LYS A 56 -6.54 -10.21 -7.20
C LYS A 56 -5.81 -9.24 -8.12
N GLU A 57 -5.79 -9.54 -9.40
CA GLU A 57 -5.06 -8.74 -10.37
C GLU A 57 -5.66 -7.36 -10.59
N ASP A 58 -6.90 -7.16 -10.17
CA ASP A 58 -7.56 -5.86 -10.31
C ASP A 58 -7.10 -4.84 -9.29
N ILE A 59 -6.40 -5.27 -8.25
CA ILE A 59 -5.93 -4.37 -7.21
C ILE A 59 -4.51 -3.93 -7.53
N LYS A 60 -4.29 -2.62 -7.57
CA LYS A 60 -2.94 -2.08 -7.75
C LYS A 60 -2.34 -1.85 -6.37
N PHE A 61 -1.22 -2.46 -6.07
CA PHE A 61 -0.54 -2.31 -4.79
C PHE A 61 0.56 -1.28 -4.89
N CYS A 62 0.62 -0.36 -3.92
CA CYS A 62 1.56 0.76 -3.93
C CYS A 62 2.15 0.99 -2.56
N VAL A 63 3.29 1.67 -2.50
CA VAL A 63 3.88 2.13 -1.25
C VAL A 63 4.13 3.63 -1.39
N ALA A 64 3.92 4.35 -0.30
CA ALA A 64 4.09 5.80 -0.30
C ALA A 64 4.67 6.26 1.03
N ALA A 65 5.58 7.24 0.97
CA ALA A 65 6.16 7.83 2.17
C ALA A 65 5.33 9.05 2.56
N SER A 66 4.80 9.06 3.79
CA SER A 66 3.87 10.10 4.21
C SER A 66 4.51 11.48 4.26
N ASP A 67 5.82 11.55 4.52
CA ASP A 67 6.50 12.83 4.59
C ASP A 67 6.82 13.43 3.23
N LYS A 68 6.67 12.66 2.14
CA LYS A 68 6.92 13.15 0.80
C LYS A 68 5.65 13.51 0.04
N ILE A 69 4.50 13.13 0.56
CA ILE A 69 3.22 13.32 -0.12
C ILE A 69 2.29 14.14 0.76
N PRO A 70 1.98 15.39 0.36
CA PRO A 70 1.17 16.28 1.20
C PRO A 70 -0.18 15.71 1.60
N GLN A 71 -0.82 14.92 0.76
CA GLN A 71 -2.12 14.33 1.08
C GLN A 71 -2.03 13.34 2.23
N LEU A 72 -0.85 12.86 2.56
CA LEU A 72 -0.65 11.87 3.61
C LEU A 72 -0.05 12.47 4.88
N LYS A 73 0.00 13.78 4.97
CA LYS A 73 0.66 14.43 6.10
C LYS A 73 0.05 14.09 7.45
N GLU A 74 -1.22 13.73 7.48
CA GLU A 74 -1.85 13.34 8.73
C GLU A 74 -1.28 12.03 9.29
N HIS A 75 -0.60 11.26 8.46
CA HIS A 75 0.02 10.02 8.87
C HIS A 75 1.52 10.16 9.14
N LYS A 76 2.03 11.37 9.01
CA LYS A 76 3.46 11.63 9.03
C LYS A 76 4.17 11.17 10.30
N ASP A 77 3.54 11.34 11.43
CA ASP A 77 4.17 11.00 12.70
C ASP A 77 3.69 9.68 13.29
N LYS A 78 2.99 8.88 12.51
CA LYS A 78 2.50 7.60 13.00
C LYS A 78 3.62 6.57 12.99
N VAL A 79 3.75 5.80 14.05
CA VAL A 79 4.77 4.76 14.12
C VAL A 79 4.29 3.46 13.48
N LYS A 80 2.99 3.25 13.38
CA LYS A 80 2.45 2.04 12.78
C LYS A 80 2.26 2.25 11.28
N PRO A 81 2.42 1.21 10.46
CA PRO A 81 2.11 1.35 9.05
C PRO A 81 0.62 1.58 8.88
N ILE A 82 0.26 2.32 7.85
CA ILE A 82 -1.13 2.63 7.54
C ILE A 82 -1.41 2.08 6.15
N PHE A 83 -2.55 1.42 5.98
CA PHE A 83 -2.94 0.90 4.67
C PHE A 83 -4.22 1.59 4.25
N LEU A 84 -4.20 2.16 3.04
CA LEU A 84 -5.33 2.91 2.51
C LEU A 84 -5.86 2.22 1.27
N TYR A 85 -7.18 2.05 1.20
CA TYR A 85 -7.82 1.50 0.02
C TYR A 85 -8.61 2.60 -0.68
N TYR A 86 -8.27 2.83 -1.93
CA TYR A 86 -8.95 3.82 -2.78
C TYR A 86 -9.70 3.12 -3.89
N LYS A 87 -10.87 3.62 -4.21
CA LYS A 87 -11.63 3.14 -5.35
C LYS A 87 -11.99 4.35 -6.19
N LYS A 88 -11.44 4.38 -7.42
CA LYS A 88 -11.66 5.48 -8.37
C LYS A 88 -11.35 6.85 -7.75
N GLY A 89 -10.26 6.92 -7.03
CA GLY A 89 -9.81 8.16 -6.43
C GLY A 89 -10.37 8.48 -5.06
N ALA A 90 -11.35 7.73 -4.58
CA ALA A 90 -11.99 7.98 -3.30
C ALA A 90 -11.49 7.02 -2.23
N LEU A 91 -11.10 7.53 -1.08
CA LEU A 91 -10.65 6.70 0.03
C LEU A 91 -11.85 5.97 0.62
N LYS A 92 -11.77 4.64 0.63
CA LYS A 92 -12.86 3.80 1.12
C LYS A 92 -12.58 3.14 2.47
N LYS A 93 -11.32 2.87 2.78
CA LYS A 93 -10.97 2.18 4.00
C LYS A 93 -9.58 2.55 4.46
N THR A 94 -9.40 2.66 5.77
CA THR A 94 -8.09 2.90 6.39
C THR A 94 -7.86 1.78 7.40
N ILE A 95 -6.71 1.12 7.32
CA ILE A 95 -6.33 0.08 8.26
C ILE A 95 -5.05 0.52 8.94
N GLU A 96 -5.05 0.61 10.28
CA GLU A 96 -3.87 1.02 11.01
C GLU A 96 -3.17 -0.20 11.59
N GLY A 97 -1.86 -0.26 11.37
CA GLY A 97 -1.04 -1.35 11.90
C GLY A 97 -1.07 -2.57 11.02
N VAL A 98 -0.28 -3.57 11.40
CA VAL A 98 -0.19 -4.82 10.66
C VAL A 98 -1.34 -5.71 11.09
N ASN A 99 -2.47 -5.57 10.44
CA ASN A 99 -3.66 -6.34 10.75
C ASN A 99 -3.99 -7.25 9.57
N GLY A 100 -3.31 -8.40 9.54
CA GLY A 100 -3.45 -9.34 8.43
C GLY A 100 -4.89 -9.75 8.14
N PRO A 101 -5.66 -10.18 9.15
CA PRO A 101 -7.05 -10.58 8.91
C PRO A 101 -7.89 -9.47 8.30
N GLU A 102 -7.71 -8.24 8.75
CA GLU A 102 -8.47 -7.10 8.24
C GLU A 102 -8.08 -6.81 6.78
N ILE A 103 -6.79 -6.87 6.48
CA ILE A 103 -6.30 -6.65 5.12
C ILE A 103 -6.84 -7.73 4.18
N GLN A 104 -6.79 -8.98 4.61
CA GLN A 104 -7.28 -10.10 3.80
C GLN A 104 -8.78 -9.96 3.56
N LYS A 105 -9.53 -9.60 4.60
CA LYS A 105 -10.97 -9.44 4.50
C LYS A 105 -11.32 -8.33 3.51
N LEU A 106 -10.60 -7.22 3.58
CA LEU A 106 -10.84 -6.11 2.66
C LEU A 106 -10.59 -6.54 1.22
N CYS A 107 -9.46 -7.18 0.96
CA CYS A 107 -9.11 -7.60 -0.39
C CYS A 107 -10.07 -8.65 -0.92
N ASP A 108 -10.56 -9.53 -0.06
CA ASP A 108 -11.53 -10.55 -0.48
C ASP A 108 -12.87 -9.95 -0.88
N SER A 109 -13.18 -8.77 -0.37
CA SER A 109 -14.45 -8.11 -0.67
C SER A 109 -14.42 -7.32 -1.99
N ILE A 110 -13.26 -7.17 -2.59
CA ILE A 110 -13.12 -6.42 -3.84
C ILE A 110 -13.44 -7.31 -5.09
#